data_9e267640b204ab0719cb972d7b0bf833
#
_entry.id   9e267640b204ab0719cb972d7b0bf833
#
_cell.length_a   1.000
_cell.length_b   1.000
_cell.length_c   1.000
_cell.angle_alpha   90.00
_cell.angle_beta   90.00
_cell.angle_gamma   90.00
#
_symmetry.space_group_name_H-M   'P 1'
#
loop_
_entity.id
_entity.type
_entity.pdbx_description
1 polymer ?
#
loop_
_entity_poly.entity_id
_entity_poly.type
_entity_poly.pdbx_seq_one_letter_code
_entity_poly.pdbx_strand_id
1 'polypeptide(L)'
;MPAFPKPIHLAHQLIRNLVKPSDNVVDATLGNGHDALFLAGLVGEKGCVIGFDIQPSAIECSTQRMIENGMDHYDFHLTGHENMEQVITAKNLPLSVIMFNLGYLPNADKAIITIEQTTISALTSALQLLRVGG
;
A
#
# COMPACT_ATOMS: atom_id res chain seq x y z
N MET A 1 -22.23 13.70 20.59
CA MET A 1 -21.43 14.34 19.53
C MET A 1 -20.87 13.27 18.63
N PRO A 2 -21.23 13.27 17.37
CA PRO A 2 -20.71 12.25 16.48
C PRO A 2 -19.18 12.40 16.35
N ALA A 3 -18.48 11.30 16.50
CA ALA A 3 -17.04 11.27 16.28
C ALA A 3 -16.77 11.36 14.79
N PHE A 4 -15.77 12.17 14.40
CA PHE A 4 -15.31 12.18 13.03
C PHE A 4 -14.66 10.82 12.71
N PRO A 5 -14.87 10.26 11.52
CA PRO A 5 -14.18 9.04 11.14
C PRO A 5 -12.68 9.25 11.17
N LYS A 6 -11.95 8.22 11.58
CA LYS A 6 -10.49 8.26 11.53
C LYS A 6 -10.05 8.42 10.07
N PRO A 7 -8.93 9.13 9.79
CA PRO A 7 -8.46 9.30 8.41
C PRO A 7 -8.33 8.00 7.63
N ILE A 8 -7.91 6.92 8.30
CA ILE A 8 -7.79 5.61 7.65
C ILE A 8 -9.14 5.06 7.20
N HIS A 9 -10.20 5.27 7.98
CA HIS A 9 -11.55 4.81 7.61
C HIS A 9 -12.09 5.59 6.42
N LEU A 10 -11.80 6.89 6.35
CA LEU A 10 -12.18 7.72 5.22
C LEU A 10 -11.45 7.28 3.95
N ALA A 11 -10.15 7.01 4.07
CA ALA A 11 -9.36 6.50 2.95
C ALA A 11 -9.92 5.16 2.44
N HIS A 12 -10.28 4.25 3.35
CA HIS A 12 -10.87 2.96 2.98
C HIS A 12 -12.21 3.14 2.25
N GLN A 13 -13.05 4.08 2.67
CA GLN A 13 -14.31 4.37 1.98
C GLN A 13 -14.08 4.87 0.54
N LEU A 14 -13.14 5.78 0.37
CA LEU A 14 -12.80 6.31 -0.95
C LEU A 14 -12.25 5.21 -1.86
N ILE A 15 -11.35 4.39 -1.34
CA ILE A 15 -10.74 3.30 -2.07
C ILE A 15 -11.80 2.27 -2.48
N ARG A 16 -12.73 1.95 -1.58
CA ARG A 16 -13.84 1.02 -1.87
C ARG A 16 -14.65 1.43 -3.09
N ASN A 17 -14.81 2.73 -3.30
CA ASN A 17 -15.55 3.27 -4.42
C ASN A 17 -14.74 3.30 -5.72
N LEU A 18 -13.41 3.29 -5.63
CA LEU A 18 -12.51 3.43 -6.78
C LEU A 18 -11.97 2.11 -7.29
N VAL A 19 -11.71 1.15 -6.39
CA VAL A 19 -11.07 -0.13 -6.74
C VAL A 19 -12.13 -1.13 -7.18
N LYS A 20 -11.86 -1.81 -8.28
CA LYS A 20 -12.73 -2.83 -8.85
C LYS A 20 -12.05 -4.19 -8.80
N PRO A 21 -12.83 -5.28 -8.83
CA PRO A 21 -12.26 -6.62 -8.98
C PRO A 21 -11.30 -6.68 -10.17
N SER A 22 -10.21 -7.41 -10.01
CA SER A 22 -9.14 -7.58 -11.01
C SER A 22 -8.18 -6.38 -11.12
N ASP A 23 -8.38 -5.32 -10.35
CA ASP A 23 -7.45 -4.19 -10.34
C ASP A 23 -6.11 -4.59 -9.71
N ASN A 24 -5.07 -3.83 -10.06
CA ASN A 24 -3.76 -3.93 -9.42
C ASN A 24 -3.57 -2.69 -8.55
N VAL A 25 -3.20 -2.90 -7.31
CA VAL A 25 -3.08 -1.83 -6.31
C VAL A 25 -1.76 -1.95 -5.57
N VAL A 26 -1.33 -0.85 -4.98
CA VAL A 26 -0.09 -0.80 -4.22
C VAL A 26 -0.36 -0.32 -2.80
N ASP A 27 0.21 -1.03 -1.83
CA ASP A 27 0.37 -0.56 -0.46
C ASP A 27 1.84 -0.18 -0.28
N ALA A 28 2.13 1.11 -0.31
CA ALA A 28 3.50 1.61 -0.23
C ALA A 28 4.07 1.58 1.19
N THR A 29 3.24 1.27 2.18
CA THR A 29 3.60 1.27 3.61
C THR A 29 2.95 0.07 4.29
N LEU A 30 3.47 -1.14 4.03
CA LEU A 30 2.85 -2.39 4.49
C LEU A 30 2.59 -2.47 5.99
N GLY A 31 3.61 -2.19 6.81
CA GLY A 31 3.47 -2.32 8.25
C GLY A 31 2.97 -3.71 8.66
N ASN A 32 1.85 -3.76 9.35
CA ASN A 32 1.26 -5.03 9.81
C ASN A 32 0.36 -5.70 8.76
N GLY A 33 0.19 -5.10 7.60
CA GLY A 33 -0.56 -5.72 6.51
C GLY A 33 -2.06 -5.55 6.56
N HIS A 34 -2.60 -4.72 7.46
CA HIS A 34 -4.04 -4.49 7.55
C HIS A 34 -4.61 -3.86 6.28
N ASP A 35 -3.93 -2.84 5.76
CA ASP A 35 -4.37 -2.17 4.54
C ASP A 35 -4.20 -3.06 3.32
N ALA A 36 -3.10 -3.81 3.26
CA ALA A 36 -2.87 -4.76 2.18
C ALA A 36 -3.97 -5.83 2.15
N LEU A 37 -4.37 -6.34 3.31
CA LEU A 37 -5.46 -7.31 3.39
C LEU A 37 -6.80 -6.70 2.93
N PHE A 38 -7.08 -5.47 3.33
CA PHE A 38 -8.26 -4.74 2.88
C PHE A 38 -8.27 -4.61 1.35
N LEU A 39 -7.15 -4.19 0.77
CA LEU A 39 -7.00 -4.07 -0.69
C LEU A 39 -7.15 -5.41 -1.39
N ALA A 40 -6.58 -6.48 -0.82
CA ALA A 40 -6.68 -7.83 -1.39
C ALA A 40 -8.14 -8.29 -1.50
N GLY A 41 -8.94 -7.98 -0.48
CA GLY A 41 -10.38 -8.30 -0.51
C GLY A 41 -11.13 -7.56 -1.62
N LEU A 42 -10.70 -6.35 -1.97
CA LEU A 42 -11.35 -5.56 -3.02
C LEU A 42 -10.98 -6.03 -4.42
N VAL A 43 -9.71 -6.35 -4.67
CA VAL A 43 -9.25 -6.73 -6.02
C VAL A 43 -9.54 -8.19 -6.37
N GLY A 44 -9.68 -9.05 -5.38
CA GLY A 44 -10.00 -10.45 -5.60
C GLY A 44 -8.86 -11.25 -6.24
N GLU A 45 -9.14 -12.51 -6.57
CA GLU A 45 -8.13 -13.47 -7.04
C GLU A 45 -7.45 -13.07 -8.35
N LYS A 46 -8.11 -12.30 -9.19
CA LYS A 46 -7.56 -11.88 -10.48
C LYS A 46 -6.80 -10.56 -10.40
N GLY A 47 -6.86 -9.87 -9.27
CA GLY A 47 -6.10 -8.67 -9.01
C GLY A 47 -4.79 -8.99 -8.31
N CYS A 48 -4.03 -7.95 -7.98
CA CYS A 48 -2.79 -8.09 -7.23
C CYS A 48 -2.58 -6.91 -6.30
N VAL A 49 -2.12 -7.20 -5.09
CA VAL A 49 -1.65 -6.20 -4.13
C VAL A 49 -0.13 -6.25 -4.10
N ILE A 50 0.49 -5.17 -4.53
CA ILE A 50 1.94 -5.02 -4.49
C ILE A 50 2.27 -4.19 -3.26
N GLY A 51 3.15 -4.67 -2.40
CA GLY A 51 3.45 -4.02 -1.13
C GLY A 51 4.93 -3.77 -0.92
N PHE A 52 5.24 -2.73 -0.16
CA PHE A 52 6.61 -2.33 0.13
C PHE A 52 6.80 -2.02 1.60
N ASP A 53 7.92 -2.47 2.15
CA ASP A 53 8.38 -2.07 3.48
C ASP A 53 9.88 -2.31 3.57
N ILE A 54 10.54 -1.51 4.43
CA ILE A 54 11.98 -1.63 4.66
C ILE A 54 12.31 -2.60 5.80
N GLN A 55 11.33 -3.04 6.57
CA GLN A 55 11.53 -3.92 7.70
C GLN A 55 11.14 -5.36 7.37
N PRO A 56 12.06 -6.32 7.60
CA PRO A 56 11.73 -7.73 7.38
C PRO A 56 10.53 -8.19 8.20
N SER A 57 10.38 -7.69 9.43
CA SER A 57 9.25 -8.04 10.29
C SER A 57 7.91 -7.61 9.69
N ALA A 58 7.87 -6.47 8.98
CA ALA A 58 6.66 -6.01 8.30
C ALA A 58 6.29 -6.94 7.15
N ILE A 59 7.26 -7.37 6.36
CA ILE A 59 7.05 -8.32 5.27
C ILE A 59 6.52 -9.65 5.82
N GLU A 60 7.14 -10.17 6.88
CA GLU A 60 6.70 -11.43 7.51
C GLU A 60 5.29 -11.32 8.07
N CYS A 61 5.00 -10.26 8.80
CA CYS A 61 3.70 -10.03 9.41
C CYS A 61 2.60 -9.88 8.35
N SER A 62 2.87 -9.12 7.30
CA SER A 62 1.92 -8.90 6.21
C SER A 62 1.68 -10.19 5.42
N THR A 63 2.72 -10.95 5.13
CA THR A 63 2.63 -12.24 4.43
C THR A 63 1.81 -13.22 5.25
N GLN A 64 2.09 -13.32 6.55
CA GLN A 64 1.36 -14.22 7.44
C GLN A 64 -0.13 -13.85 7.49
N ARG A 65 -0.43 -12.56 7.55
CA ARG A 65 -1.82 -12.06 7.54
C ARG A 65 -2.55 -12.47 6.26
N MET A 66 -1.89 -12.40 5.11
CA MET A 66 -2.46 -12.85 3.84
C MET A 66 -2.75 -14.35 3.87
N ILE A 67 -1.78 -15.15 4.31
CA ILE A 67 -1.91 -16.60 4.39
C ILE A 67 -3.06 -17.01 5.31
N GLU A 68 -3.15 -16.39 6.49
CA GLU A 68 -4.20 -16.70 7.48
C GLU A 68 -5.60 -16.35 6.98
N ASN A 69 -5.71 -15.44 6.03
CA ASN A 69 -6.99 -15.03 5.44
C ASN A 69 -7.23 -15.63 4.06
N GLY A 70 -6.43 -16.60 3.66
CA GLY A 70 -6.63 -17.32 2.40
C GLY A 70 -6.33 -16.51 1.14
N MET A 71 -5.55 -15.44 1.27
CA MET A 71 -5.17 -14.59 0.15
C MET A 71 -3.83 -15.04 -0.44
N ASP A 72 -3.76 -15.18 -1.77
CA ASP A 72 -2.55 -15.60 -2.47
C ASP A 72 -2.12 -14.63 -3.58
N HIS A 73 -2.88 -13.56 -3.80
CA HIS A 73 -2.67 -12.60 -4.88
C HIS A 73 -1.95 -11.32 -4.39
N TYR A 74 -0.78 -11.51 -3.82
CA TYR A 74 0.05 -10.43 -3.29
C TYR A 74 1.49 -10.61 -3.73
N ASP A 75 2.23 -9.49 -3.74
CA ASP A 75 3.65 -9.47 -4.07
C ASP A 75 4.32 -8.40 -3.21
N PHE A 76 5.02 -8.84 -2.17
CA PHE A 76 5.61 -7.95 -1.18
C PHE A 76 7.13 -7.87 -1.36
N HIS A 77 7.64 -6.64 -1.29
CA HIS A 77 9.04 -6.33 -1.54
C HIS A 77 9.69 -5.67 -0.33
N LEU A 78 10.81 -6.23 0.11
CA LEU A 78 11.63 -5.67 1.18
C LEU A 78 12.51 -4.57 0.61
N THR A 79 11.93 -3.39 0.45
CA THR A 79 12.62 -2.20 -0.04
C THR A 79 11.80 -0.98 0.33
N GLY A 80 12.41 0.19 0.28
CA GLY A 80 11.69 1.43 0.47
C GLY A 80 10.72 1.70 -0.69
N HIS A 81 9.65 2.40 -0.38
CA HIS A 81 8.66 2.75 -1.39
C HIS A 81 9.19 3.73 -2.44
N GLU A 82 10.34 4.37 -2.19
CA GLU A 82 11.03 5.21 -3.16
C GLU A 82 11.57 4.42 -4.36
N ASN A 83 11.72 3.10 -4.22
CA ASN A 83 12.13 2.21 -5.31
C ASN A 83 10.94 1.58 -6.04
N MET A 84 9.75 2.01 -5.72
CA MET A 84 8.50 1.45 -6.23
C MET A 84 8.42 1.47 -7.75
N GLU A 85 8.88 2.56 -8.37
CA GLU A 85 8.86 2.70 -9.83
C GLU A 85 9.57 1.55 -10.54
N GLN A 86 10.75 1.20 -10.06
CA GLN A 86 11.54 0.11 -10.66
C GLN A 86 10.81 -1.22 -10.59
N VAL A 87 10.23 -1.53 -9.43
CA VAL A 87 9.52 -2.79 -9.20
C VAL A 87 8.28 -2.87 -10.09
N ILE A 88 7.47 -1.83 -10.10
CA ILE A 88 6.19 -1.84 -10.81
C ILE A 88 6.40 -1.77 -12.32
N THR A 89 7.38 -1.00 -12.78
CA THR A 89 7.74 -0.94 -14.20
C THR A 89 8.14 -2.31 -14.72
N ALA A 90 8.90 -3.08 -13.91
CA ALA A 90 9.28 -4.43 -14.28
C ALA A 90 8.08 -5.37 -14.42
N LYS A 91 7.00 -5.14 -13.67
CA LYS A 91 5.77 -5.93 -13.76
C LYS A 91 4.87 -5.54 -14.92
N ASN A 92 5.02 -4.31 -15.41
CA ASN A 92 4.20 -3.77 -16.51
C ASN A 92 2.69 -3.89 -16.25
N LEU A 93 2.25 -3.54 -15.04
CA LEU A 93 0.84 -3.61 -14.65
C LEU A 93 0.24 -2.21 -14.51
N PRO A 94 -0.97 -1.99 -15.04
CA PRO A 94 -1.67 -0.75 -14.76
C PRO A 94 -2.14 -0.72 -13.29
N LEU A 95 -1.99 0.42 -12.63
CA LEU A 95 -2.36 0.58 -11.24
C LEU A 95 -3.60 1.46 -11.11
N SER A 96 -4.51 1.09 -10.23
CA SER A 96 -5.70 1.90 -9.93
C SER A 96 -5.55 2.73 -8.68
N VAL A 97 -4.79 2.26 -7.68
CA VAL A 97 -4.59 2.96 -6.41
C VAL A 97 -3.18 2.70 -5.91
N ILE A 98 -2.59 3.73 -5.33
CA ILE A 98 -1.36 3.61 -4.55
C ILE A 98 -1.66 4.23 -3.19
N MET A 99 -1.57 3.43 -2.13
CA MET A 99 -1.91 3.83 -0.79
C MET A 99 -0.65 4.07 0.05
N PHE A 100 -0.60 5.23 0.71
CA PHE A 100 0.42 5.56 1.69
C PHE A 100 -0.28 5.76 3.02
N ASN A 101 0.12 4.98 4.02
CA ASN A 101 -0.36 5.14 5.38
C ASN A 101 0.85 5.31 6.31
N LEU A 102 1.33 6.53 6.42
CA LEU A 102 2.47 6.86 7.26
C LEU A 102 2.01 6.89 8.72
N GLY A 103 2.20 5.77 9.41
CA GLY A 103 1.86 5.67 10.81
C GLY A 103 2.75 6.56 11.67
N TYR A 104 2.14 7.31 12.60
CA TYR A 104 2.86 8.05 13.61
C TYR A 104 3.18 7.12 14.77
N LEU A 105 4.47 6.81 14.94
CA LEU A 105 4.92 6.25 16.20
C LEU A 105 5.23 7.41 17.13
N PRO A 106 4.75 7.40 18.39
CA PRO A 106 4.86 8.54 19.29
C PRO A 106 6.27 9.06 19.57
N ASN A 107 7.31 8.30 19.22
CA ASN A 107 8.70 8.65 19.50
C ASN A 107 9.56 8.78 18.23
N ALA A 108 8.95 9.14 17.11
CA ALA A 108 9.60 8.98 15.82
C ALA A 108 9.92 10.30 15.09
N ASP A 109 10.19 11.38 15.81
CA ASP A 109 10.48 12.68 15.18
C ASP A 109 11.63 12.60 14.17
N LYS A 110 12.68 11.85 14.48
CA LYS A 110 13.80 11.65 13.56
C LYS A 110 13.45 10.74 12.38
N ALA A 111 12.60 9.77 12.62
CA ALA A 111 12.13 8.88 11.58
C ALA A 111 11.18 9.61 10.61
N ILE A 112 10.38 10.55 11.09
CA ILE A 112 9.48 11.35 10.28
C ILE A 112 10.24 12.17 9.23
N ILE A 113 11.37 12.80 9.58
CA ILE A 113 12.17 13.60 8.65
C ILE A 113 12.76 12.73 7.54
N THR A 114 13.23 11.52 7.87
CA THR A 114 13.76 10.58 6.88
C THR A 114 12.65 10.04 5.97
N ILE A 115 11.48 9.78 6.54
CA ILE A 115 10.29 9.30 5.81
C ILE A 115 9.80 10.36 4.83
N GLU A 116 9.92 11.64 5.15
CA GLU A 116 9.46 12.73 4.29
C GLU A 116 10.12 12.71 2.91
N GLN A 117 11.43 12.52 2.83
CA GLN A 117 12.14 12.47 1.55
C GLN A 117 11.79 11.24 0.73
N THR A 118 11.71 10.07 1.36
CA THR A 118 11.32 8.85 0.66
C THR A 118 9.88 8.93 0.19
N THR A 119 9.01 9.57 0.96
CA THR A 119 7.61 9.77 0.58
C THR A 119 7.48 10.68 -0.64
N ILE A 120 8.26 11.75 -0.73
CA ILE A 120 8.25 12.65 -1.90
C ILE A 120 8.69 11.88 -3.14
N SER A 121 9.76 11.11 -3.05
CA SER A 121 10.22 10.27 -4.14
C SER A 121 9.16 9.28 -4.59
N ALA A 122 8.52 8.60 -3.64
CA ALA A 122 7.47 7.63 -3.92
C ALA A 122 6.23 8.28 -4.54
N LEU A 123 5.84 9.46 -4.07
CA LEU A 123 4.71 10.18 -4.66
C LEU A 123 4.99 10.58 -6.10
N THR A 124 6.22 10.99 -6.41
CA THR A 124 6.62 11.30 -7.78
C THR A 124 6.50 10.06 -8.67
N SER A 125 7.01 8.91 -8.20
CA SER A 125 6.87 7.64 -8.90
C SER A 125 5.41 7.24 -9.05
N ALA A 126 4.60 7.40 -8.01
CA ALA A 126 3.20 7.06 -8.02
C ALA A 126 2.42 7.83 -9.10
N LEU A 127 2.67 9.12 -9.24
CA LEU A 127 2.02 9.94 -10.26
C LEU A 127 2.33 9.48 -11.68
N GLN A 128 3.51 8.89 -11.88
CA GLN A 128 3.91 8.34 -13.18
C GLN A 128 3.32 6.96 -13.45
N LEU A 129 3.06 6.18 -12.39
CA LEU A 129 2.65 4.79 -12.50
C LEU A 129 1.14 4.59 -12.52
N LEU A 130 0.37 5.56 -12.01
CA LEU A 130 -1.08 5.44 -12.01
C LEU A 130 -1.64 5.51 -13.43
N ARG A 131 -2.60 4.62 -13.70
CA ARG A 131 -3.36 4.68 -14.95
C ARG A 131 -4.26 5.91 -14.96
N VAL A 132 -4.71 6.31 -16.14
CA VAL A 132 -5.67 7.39 -16.27
C VAL A 132 -6.95 7.01 -15.50
N GLY A 133 -7.37 7.88 -14.58
CA GLY A 133 -8.55 7.67 -13.73
C GLY A 133 -8.26 6.94 -12.42
N GLY A 134 -7.00 6.54 -12.19
CA GLY A 134 -6.58 5.90 -10.94
C GLY A 134 -6.24 6.87 -9.82
#